data_406bdbb76f941604f38f24ebf9e35212
#
_entry.id   406bdbb76f941604f38f24ebf9e35212
#
_cell.length_a   1.000
_cell.length_b   1.000
_cell.length_c   1.000
_cell.angle_alpha   90.00
_cell.angle_beta   90.00
_cell.angle_gamma   90.00
#
_symmetry.space_group_name_H-M   'P 1'
#
loop_
_entity.id
_entity.type
_entity.pdbx_description
1 polymer ?
#
loop_
_entity_poly.entity_id
_entity_poly.type
_entity_poly.pdbx_seq_one_letter_code
_entity_poly.pdbx_strand_id
1 'polypeptide(L)'
;TPKDNPTDGNGIGRVVREIKADGSFGPIYFIYYNHGFNEKNTDFPYYKKSKDKAFVKACDEILADPMARMQWAEEADRGDDVLPLKTPYKAFSGYTLPDGWKVGLWKHGLTTISCDGGYTWRTPAKRAHGFVTSTGKIWGQRLSDGTYATVYNPAEYRWPLAISLSADGLEYTTLNLVNGEITPERHGGNYKNYGPQYTRGIQEGNGTPADGNMWVTYSNNKEDMWVSRITVPVKTAATSHADTDFSAYSKLADMADWNIYSPKWAPVA
;
A
#
# COMPACT_ATOMS: atom_id res chain seq x y z
N THR A 1 10.66 -19.40 -4.17
CA THR A 1 10.06 -20.52 -4.91
C THR A 1 8.60 -20.69 -4.52
N PRO A 2 7.75 -21.33 -5.36
CA PRO A 2 6.33 -21.54 -5.03
C PRO A 2 6.08 -22.41 -3.79
N LYS A 3 7.08 -23.11 -3.31
CA LYS A 3 7.02 -23.93 -2.10
C LYS A 3 7.38 -23.18 -0.83
N ASP A 4 7.98 -22.01 -0.97
CA ASP A 4 8.55 -21.27 0.15
C ASP A 4 7.63 -20.10 0.50
N ASN A 5 6.56 -20.42 1.20
CA ASN A 5 5.72 -19.40 1.80
C ASN A 5 6.52 -18.73 2.93
N PRO A 6 6.67 -17.40 2.94
CA PRO A 6 7.36 -16.69 4.02
C PRO A 6 6.79 -16.96 5.41
N THR A 7 5.54 -17.41 5.48
CA THR A 7 4.88 -17.75 6.76
C THR A 7 5.20 -19.14 7.27
N ASP A 8 5.87 -19.97 6.49
CA ASP A 8 6.15 -21.37 6.80
C ASP A 8 7.55 -21.58 7.43
N GLY A 9 8.24 -20.49 7.79
CA GLY A 9 9.58 -20.57 8.38
C GLY A 9 10.71 -20.85 7.39
N ASN A 10 10.44 -20.85 6.09
CA ASN A 10 11.44 -21.12 5.06
C ASN A 10 12.35 -19.93 4.74
N GLY A 11 12.18 -18.85 5.47
CA GLY A 11 12.97 -17.65 5.33
C GLY A 11 12.48 -16.67 4.26
N ILE A 12 13.03 -15.47 4.33
CA ILE A 12 12.72 -14.35 3.45
C ILE A 12 14.01 -13.80 2.87
N GLY A 13 14.01 -13.60 1.55
CA GLY A 13 15.03 -12.84 0.84
C GLY A 13 14.45 -11.56 0.26
N ARG A 14 15.19 -10.47 0.41
CA ARG A 14 14.91 -9.19 -0.27
C ARG A 14 16.07 -8.84 -1.16
N VAL A 15 15.74 -8.45 -2.38
CA VAL A 15 16.71 -8.00 -3.36
C VAL A 15 16.55 -6.51 -3.62
N VAL A 16 17.63 -5.91 -4.04
CA VAL A 16 17.73 -4.49 -4.38
C VAL A 16 18.52 -4.34 -5.68
N ARG A 17 18.18 -3.32 -6.44
CA ARG A 17 18.97 -2.86 -7.59
C ARG A 17 18.84 -1.36 -7.74
N GLU A 18 19.85 -0.75 -8.31
CA GLU A 18 19.81 0.65 -8.68
C GLU A 18 18.86 0.87 -9.86
N ILE A 19 18.15 1.98 -9.83
CA ILE A 19 17.49 2.57 -11.01
C ILE A 19 18.29 3.82 -11.36
N LYS A 20 18.94 3.81 -12.49
CA LYS A 20 19.77 4.92 -12.96
C LYS A 20 18.93 6.07 -13.49
N ALA A 21 19.54 7.25 -13.65
CA ALA A 21 18.88 8.44 -14.14
C ALA A 21 18.22 8.29 -15.53
N ASP A 22 18.75 7.42 -16.36
CA ASP A 22 18.22 7.08 -17.69
C ASP A 22 17.10 6.04 -17.64
N GLY A 23 16.71 5.57 -16.44
CA GLY A 23 15.72 4.54 -16.21
C GLY A 23 16.25 3.10 -16.37
N SER A 24 17.51 2.91 -16.72
CA SER A 24 18.11 1.57 -16.80
C SER A 24 18.36 0.99 -15.40
N PHE A 25 18.50 -0.33 -15.33
CA PHE A 25 18.66 -1.05 -14.09
C PHE A 25 20.09 -1.53 -13.87
N GLY A 26 20.59 -1.33 -12.65
CA GLY A 26 21.84 -1.91 -12.18
C GLY A 26 21.74 -3.41 -11.90
N PRO A 27 22.83 -4.07 -11.50
CA PRO A 27 22.83 -5.46 -11.06
C PRO A 27 21.91 -5.70 -9.86
N ILE A 28 21.47 -6.94 -9.69
CA ILE A 28 20.65 -7.37 -8.56
C ILE A 28 21.55 -7.85 -7.43
N TYR A 29 21.25 -7.42 -6.21
CA TYR A 29 21.93 -7.83 -4.99
C TYR A 29 20.93 -8.23 -3.93
N PHE A 30 21.29 -9.15 -3.01
CA PHE A 30 20.59 -9.29 -1.75
C PHE A 30 20.88 -8.10 -0.85
N ILE A 31 19.83 -7.58 -0.20
CA ILE A 31 19.96 -6.56 0.83
C ILE A 31 19.65 -7.14 2.21
N TYR A 32 18.70 -8.07 2.31
CA TYR A 32 18.25 -8.67 3.56
C TYR A 32 17.81 -10.12 3.35
N TYR A 33 18.10 -10.99 4.30
CA TYR A 33 17.60 -12.36 4.35
C TYR A 33 17.60 -12.90 5.79
N ASN A 34 16.75 -13.90 6.03
CA ASN A 34 16.64 -14.60 7.32
C ASN A 34 16.29 -16.08 7.15
N HIS A 35 16.27 -16.83 8.25
CA HIS A 35 15.75 -18.21 8.37
C HIS A 35 16.24 -19.19 7.29
N GLY A 36 17.45 -19.23 6.95
CA GLY A 36 18.01 -20.17 5.97
C GLY A 36 17.95 -19.69 4.53
N PHE A 37 17.29 -18.58 4.25
CA PHE A 37 17.47 -17.89 2.96
C PHE A 37 18.79 -17.12 3.01
N ASN A 38 19.70 -17.37 2.08
CA ASN A 38 21.03 -16.73 2.05
C ASN A 38 21.61 -16.74 0.62
N GLU A 39 22.81 -16.18 0.44
CA GLU A 39 23.50 -16.11 -0.86
C GLU A 39 23.77 -17.46 -1.52
N LYS A 40 23.77 -18.56 -0.76
CA LYS A 40 24.00 -19.91 -1.32
C LYS A 40 22.75 -20.47 -2.00
N ASN A 41 21.58 -19.90 -1.74
CA ASN A 41 20.30 -20.33 -2.31
C ASN A 41 19.99 -19.62 -3.64
N THR A 42 20.88 -18.76 -4.11
CA THR A 42 20.69 -17.92 -5.29
C THR A 42 22.01 -17.48 -5.90
N ASP A 43 21.95 -17.08 -7.15
CA ASP A 43 23.09 -16.51 -7.89
C ASP A 43 23.33 -15.03 -7.56
N PHE A 44 22.45 -14.38 -6.79
CA PHE A 44 22.61 -12.97 -6.45
C PHE A 44 23.56 -12.78 -5.28
N PRO A 45 24.59 -11.94 -5.43
CA PRO A 45 25.51 -11.62 -4.33
C PRO A 45 24.87 -10.69 -3.30
N TYR A 46 25.40 -10.69 -2.08
CA TYR A 46 25.02 -9.73 -1.05
C TYR A 46 25.51 -8.32 -1.43
N TYR A 47 24.72 -7.27 -1.16
CA TYR A 47 24.95 -5.90 -1.61
C TYR A 47 26.32 -5.33 -1.21
N LYS A 48 26.88 -5.76 -0.08
CA LYS A 48 28.24 -5.37 0.35
C LYS A 48 29.34 -5.78 -0.63
N LYS A 49 29.08 -6.71 -1.55
CA LYS A 49 30.03 -7.10 -2.62
C LYS A 49 30.02 -6.15 -3.82
N SER A 50 29.09 -5.17 -3.86
CA SER A 50 29.12 -4.15 -4.90
C SER A 50 30.37 -3.29 -4.79
N LYS A 51 30.94 -2.97 -5.95
CA LYS A 51 32.06 -2.02 -6.05
C LYS A 51 31.62 -0.57 -5.95
N ASP A 52 30.33 -0.32 -6.14
CA ASP A 52 29.73 1.01 -6.01
C ASP A 52 29.49 1.33 -4.53
N LYS A 53 30.35 2.19 -3.98
CA LYS A 53 30.27 2.61 -2.59
C LYS A 53 29.02 3.46 -2.28
N ALA A 54 28.53 4.23 -3.27
CA ALA A 54 27.33 5.04 -3.08
C ALA A 54 26.09 4.14 -2.98
N PHE A 55 26.01 3.13 -3.84
CA PHE A 55 24.96 2.10 -3.76
C PHE A 55 24.99 1.34 -2.43
N VAL A 56 26.19 0.93 -1.96
CA VAL A 56 26.34 0.24 -0.67
C VAL A 56 25.84 1.14 0.47
N LYS A 57 26.23 2.41 0.46
CA LYS A 57 25.80 3.38 1.48
C LYS A 57 24.28 3.56 1.47
N ALA A 58 23.66 3.70 0.30
CA ALA A 58 22.20 3.80 0.18
C ALA A 58 21.49 2.54 0.73
N CYS A 59 22.04 1.35 0.47
CA CYS A 59 21.54 0.11 1.07
C CYS A 59 21.65 0.09 2.61
N ASP A 60 22.76 0.61 3.16
CA ASP A 60 22.95 0.72 4.60
C ASP A 60 21.92 1.70 5.23
N GLU A 61 21.65 2.81 4.56
CA GLU A 61 20.63 3.78 4.99
C GLU A 61 19.23 3.16 5.00
N ILE A 62 18.86 2.42 3.95
CA ILE A 62 17.58 1.68 3.90
C ILE A 62 17.49 0.66 5.04
N LEU A 63 18.57 -0.06 5.31
CA LEU A 63 18.59 -1.05 6.41
C LEU A 63 18.53 -0.41 7.80
N ALA A 64 19.03 0.81 7.93
CA ALA A 64 18.97 1.57 9.18
C ALA A 64 17.58 2.17 9.46
N ASP A 65 16.74 2.33 8.43
CA ASP A 65 15.39 2.87 8.57
C ASP A 65 14.38 1.77 8.99
N PRO A 66 13.86 1.79 10.23
CA PRO A 66 12.90 0.81 10.67
C PRO A 66 11.57 0.89 9.92
N MET A 67 11.17 2.07 9.46
CA MET A 67 9.95 2.26 8.68
C MET A 67 10.05 1.56 7.32
N ALA A 68 11.17 1.71 6.62
CA ALA A 68 11.42 1.03 5.35
C ALA A 68 11.42 -0.49 5.52
N ARG A 69 12.12 -1.00 6.54
CA ARG A 69 12.19 -2.45 6.80
C ARG A 69 10.83 -3.06 7.11
N MET A 70 9.99 -2.38 7.88
CA MET A 70 8.64 -2.86 8.19
C MET A 70 7.76 -3.02 6.95
N GLN A 71 7.96 -2.22 5.91
CA GLN A 71 7.21 -2.37 4.66
C GLN A 71 7.58 -3.65 3.89
N TRP A 72 8.76 -4.21 4.11
CA TRP A 72 9.18 -5.45 3.45
C TRP A 72 8.48 -6.69 4.00
N ALA A 73 8.01 -6.61 5.24
CA ALA A 73 7.50 -7.75 5.98
C ALA A 73 5.97 -7.87 5.88
N GLU A 74 5.42 -7.84 4.68
CA GLU A 74 3.97 -7.83 4.45
C GLU A 74 3.25 -9.09 4.95
N GLU A 75 3.86 -10.24 4.72
CA GLU A 75 3.38 -11.57 5.13
C GLU A 75 4.53 -12.35 5.75
N ALA A 76 5.46 -11.64 6.39
CA ALA A 76 6.66 -12.22 6.94
C ALA A 76 6.38 -13.22 8.06
N ASP A 77 7.29 -14.13 8.23
CA ASP A 77 7.35 -15.03 9.37
C ASP A 77 7.28 -14.24 10.67
N ARG A 78 6.48 -14.72 11.60
CA ARG A 78 6.30 -14.11 12.92
C ARG A 78 7.56 -14.08 13.77
N GLY A 79 8.56 -14.86 13.41
CA GLY A 79 9.89 -14.85 14.00
C GLY A 79 10.86 -13.85 13.39
N ASP A 80 10.45 -13.11 12.35
CA ASP A 80 11.32 -12.15 11.67
C ASP A 80 11.65 -10.95 12.57
N ASP A 81 12.93 -10.69 12.77
CA ASP A 81 13.45 -9.61 13.63
C ASP A 81 13.12 -8.21 13.09
N VAL A 82 12.83 -8.10 11.79
CA VAL A 82 12.38 -6.83 11.20
C VAL A 82 11.04 -6.38 11.73
N LEU A 83 10.26 -7.30 12.32
CA LEU A 83 8.91 -7.01 12.80
C LEU A 83 8.93 -6.77 14.31
N PRO A 84 8.95 -5.51 14.76
CA PRO A 84 8.80 -5.20 16.18
C PRO A 84 7.41 -5.58 16.71
N LEU A 85 6.40 -5.59 15.82
CA LEU A 85 5.04 -6.01 16.12
C LEU A 85 4.71 -7.29 15.35
N LYS A 86 4.23 -8.29 16.05
CA LYS A 86 3.84 -9.59 15.48
C LYS A 86 2.37 -9.55 15.01
N THR A 87 1.78 -10.68 14.74
CA THR A 87 0.36 -10.77 14.36
C THR A 87 -0.54 -10.01 15.36
N PRO A 88 -1.52 -9.22 14.91
CA PRO A 88 -2.10 -9.13 13.54
C PRO A 88 -1.47 -8.06 12.63
N TYR A 89 -0.33 -7.52 12.99
CA TYR A 89 0.29 -6.37 12.33
C TYR A 89 0.94 -6.77 11.00
N LYS A 90 0.20 -6.63 9.90
CA LYS A 90 0.61 -7.00 8.54
C LYS A 90 0.45 -5.86 7.56
N ALA A 91 1.30 -5.86 6.53
CA ALA A 91 1.24 -4.92 5.41
C ALA A 91 1.35 -3.45 5.86
N PHE A 92 2.44 -3.16 6.53
CA PHE A 92 2.74 -1.84 7.07
C PHE A 92 2.74 -0.74 6.00
N SER A 93 2.24 0.40 6.38
CA SER A 93 2.41 1.71 5.76
C SER A 93 2.49 2.76 6.87
N GLY A 94 3.02 3.93 6.59
CA GLY A 94 3.08 4.96 7.62
C GLY A 94 3.61 6.28 7.09
N TYR A 95 3.51 7.29 7.94
CA TYR A 95 3.98 8.65 7.69
C TYR A 95 4.43 9.33 8.98
N THR A 96 5.07 10.49 8.84
CA THR A 96 5.60 11.28 9.95
C THR A 96 4.70 12.49 10.22
N LEU A 97 4.39 12.71 11.49
CA LEU A 97 3.71 13.92 11.99
C LEU A 97 4.69 15.09 12.13
N PRO A 98 4.21 16.35 12.25
CA PRO A 98 5.07 17.51 12.35
C PRO A 98 5.98 17.51 13.57
N ASP A 99 5.59 16.85 14.65
CA ASP A 99 6.38 16.66 15.87
C ASP A 99 7.43 15.55 15.78
N GLY A 100 7.53 14.89 14.63
CA GLY A 100 8.44 13.78 14.36
C GLY A 100 7.92 12.40 14.73
N TRP A 101 6.75 12.29 15.33
CA TRP A 101 6.15 11.00 15.63
C TRP A 101 5.77 10.27 14.35
N LYS A 102 5.88 8.96 14.38
CA LYS A 102 5.47 8.10 13.26
C LYS A 102 4.09 7.54 13.52
N VAL A 103 3.24 7.59 12.50
CA VAL A 103 1.95 6.88 12.47
C VAL A 103 2.12 5.62 11.66
N GLY A 104 1.82 4.49 12.25
CA GLY A 104 1.81 3.19 11.57
C GLY A 104 0.39 2.74 11.26
N LEU A 105 0.23 2.17 10.09
CA LEU A 105 -1.03 1.67 9.55
C LEU A 105 -0.84 0.22 9.09
N TRP A 106 -1.78 -0.65 9.45
CA TRP A 106 -1.76 -2.07 9.07
C TRP A 106 -3.14 -2.53 8.58
N LYS A 107 -3.19 -3.72 8.01
CA LYS A 107 -4.45 -4.38 7.66
C LYS A 107 -5.45 -4.30 8.84
N HIS A 108 -6.71 -4.38 8.52
CA HIS A 108 -7.85 -4.29 9.46
C HIS A 108 -8.07 -2.89 10.05
N GLY A 109 -7.52 -1.87 9.41
CA GLY A 109 -7.62 -0.49 9.88
C GLY A 109 -6.86 -0.22 11.16
N LEU A 110 -5.92 -1.09 11.54
CA LEU A 110 -5.13 -0.91 12.75
C LEU A 110 -4.15 0.24 12.57
N THR A 111 -4.05 1.07 13.61
CA THR A 111 -3.10 2.18 13.67
C THR A 111 -2.53 2.33 15.07
N THR A 112 -1.32 2.81 15.16
CA THR A 112 -0.69 3.27 16.38
C THR A 112 0.44 4.24 16.08
N ILE A 113 1.08 4.76 17.10
CA ILE A 113 2.15 5.74 16.99
C ILE A 113 3.46 5.23 17.60
N SER A 114 4.55 5.74 17.05
CA SER A 114 5.91 5.58 17.55
C SER A 114 6.52 6.95 17.81
N CYS A 115 7.18 7.12 18.96
CA CYS A 115 7.83 8.35 19.36
C CYS A 115 9.37 8.28 19.19
N ASP A 116 9.89 7.15 18.71
CA ASP A 116 11.32 6.85 18.60
C ASP A 116 11.75 6.51 17.16
N GLY A 117 11.04 7.07 16.17
CA GLY A 117 11.38 6.88 14.76
C GLY A 117 10.89 5.56 14.14
N GLY A 118 10.05 4.81 14.82
CA GLY A 118 9.52 3.53 14.33
C GLY A 118 10.20 2.30 14.92
N TYR A 119 11.10 2.48 15.90
CA TYR A 119 11.74 1.35 16.59
C TYR A 119 10.80 0.64 17.56
N THR A 120 10.01 1.40 18.30
CA THR A 120 8.96 0.84 19.16
C THR A 120 7.60 1.48 18.88
N TRP A 121 6.54 0.74 19.11
CA TRP A 121 5.18 1.15 18.82
C TRP A 121 4.29 0.98 20.05
N ARG A 122 3.38 1.93 20.27
CA ARG A 122 2.38 1.79 21.33
C ARG A 122 1.45 0.62 21.01
N THR A 123 1.21 -0.22 22.00
CA THR A 123 0.36 -1.41 21.87
C THR A 123 -0.75 -1.41 22.94
N PRO A 124 -1.90 -2.00 22.62
CA PRO A 124 -2.30 -2.53 21.30
C PRO A 124 -2.65 -1.42 20.30
N ALA A 125 -2.41 -1.67 19.01
CA ALA A 125 -2.95 -0.82 17.96
C ALA A 125 -4.48 -0.90 17.96
N LYS A 126 -5.10 0.20 17.60
CA LYS A 126 -6.56 0.33 17.50
C LYS A 126 -6.93 0.83 16.11
N ARG A 127 -8.19 0.72 15.75
CA ARG A 127 -8.68 1.39 14.55
C ARG A 127 -8.60 2.91 14.76
N ALA A 128 -8.06 3.62 13.77
CA ALA A 128 -8.07 5.07 13.80
C ALA A 128 -9.50 5.60 13.83
N HIS A 129 -9.70 6.71 14.53
CA HIS A 129 -10.99 7.38 14.51
C HIS A 129 -11.38 7.78 13.07
N GLY A 130 -12.62 7.50 12.69
CA GLY A 130 -13.13 7.73 11.34
C GLY A 130 -12.80 6.65 10.31
N PHE A 131 -11.95 5.66 10.62
CA PHE A 131 -11.75 4.54 9.72
C PHE A 131 -12.94 3.60 9.67
N VAL A 132 -13.39 3.30 8.46
CA VAL A 132 -14.29 2.20 8.20
C VAL A 132 -13.52 0.88 8.21
N THR A 133 -14.18 -0.23 8.49
CA THR A 133 -13.56 -1.55 8.52
C THR A 133 -12.90 -1.88 7.19
N SER A 134 -11.69 -2.40 7.25
CA SER A 134 -10.96 -2.88 6.07
C SER A 134 -10.20 -4.15 6.39
N THR A 135 -10.27 -5.13 5.49
CA THR A 135 -9.43 -6.34 5.54
C THR A 135 -8.20 -6.22 4.63
N GLY A 136 -8.17 -5.19 3.78
CA GLY A 136 -7.13 -4.92 2.81
C GLY A 136 -5.94 -4.17 3.38
N LYS A 137 -4.95 -3.97 2.51
CA LYS A 137 -3.82 -3.08 2.77
C LYS A 137 -4.30 -1.64 2.79
N ILE A 138 -3.63 -0.82 3.59
CA ILE A 138 -3.83 0.62 3.68
C ILE A 138 -2.56 1.28 3.23
N TRP A 139 -2.67 2.32 2.42
CA TRP A 139 -1.58 3.22 2.13
C TRP A 139 -1.85 4.58 2.75
N GLY A 140 -0.92 5.08 3.54
CA GLY A 140 -1.01 6.41 4.15
C GLY A 140 0.19 7.27 3.78
N GLN A 141 -0.06 8.55 3.53
CA GLN A 141 1.00 9.54 3.31
C GLN A 141 0.54 10.95 3.64
N ARG A 142 1.51 11.84 3.85
CA ARG A 142 1.27 13.28 3.89
C ARG A 142 1.19 13.81 2.45
N LEU A 143 0.23 14.68 2.19
CA LEU A 143 0.03 15.33 0.90
C LEU A 143 0.83 16.63 0.79
N SER A 144 0.93 17.18 -0.43
CA SER A 144 1.65 18.41 -0.71
C SER A 144 1.03 19.65 -0.06
N ASP A 145 -0.26 19.63 0.26
CA ASP A 145 -0.97 20.67 1.00
C ASP A 145 -0.84 20.57 2.53
N GLY A 146 -0.12 19.55 3.01
CA GLY A 146 0.11 19.31 4.42
C GLY A 146 -0.92 18.43 5.11
N THR A 147 -2.03 18.09 4.47
CA THR A 147 -3.02 17.13 4.97
C THR A 147 -2.48 15.69 4.88
N TYR A 148 -3.13 14.76 5.56
CA TYR A 148 -2.81 13.35 5.50
C TYR A 148 -3.91 12.60 4.79
N ALA A 149 -3.53 11.62 4.00
CA ALA A 149 -4.47 10.79 3.26
C ALA A 149 -4.17 9.31 3.49
N THR A 150 -5.23 8.53 3.59
CA THR A 150 -5.16 7.06 3.55
C THR A 150 -6.02 6.54 2.43
N VAL A 151 -5.44 5.64 1.62
CA VAL A 151 -6.16 4.96 0.54
C VAL A 151 -6.29 3.49 0.90
N TYR A 152 -7.52 2.99 0.93
CA TYR A 152 -7.83 1.64 1.37
C TYR A 152 -9.21 1.19 0.86
N ASN A 153 -9.54 -0.07 1.10
CA ASN A 153 -10.87 -0.60 0.82
C ASN A 153 -11.74 -0.52 2.09
N PRO A 154 -12.80 0.30 2.11
CA PRO A 154 -13.63 0.51 3.31
C PRO A 154 -14.64 -0.60 3.56
N ALA A 155 -14.55 -1.72 2.86
CA ALA A 155 -15.45 -2.85 2.98
C ALA A 155 -14.69 -4.18 3.01
N GLU A 156 -15.35 -5.22 3.51
CA GLU A 156 -14.79 -6.53 3.72
C GLU A 156 -14.29 -7.18 2.42
N TYR A 157 -15.02 -7.00 1.33
CA TYR A 157 -14.71 -7.61 0.02
C TYR A 157 -13.69 -6.82 -0.81
N ARG A 158 -13.02 -5.84 -0.19
CA ARG A 158 -11.99 -5.03 -0.84
C ARG A 158 -12.49 -4.25 -2.06
N TRP A 159 -13.68 -3.73 -1.94
CA TRP A 159 -14.31 -2.84 -2.92
C TRP A 159 -15.18 -1.81 -2.17
N PRO A 160 -15.25 -0.56 -2.63
CA PRO A 160 -14.39 0.10 -3.61
C PRO A 160 -12.99 0.44 -3.06
N LEU A 161 -12.17 1.14 -3.85
CA LEU A 161 -11.01 1.84 -3.34
C LEU A 161 -11.40 3.25 -2.97
N ALA A 162 -11.13 3.64 -1.75
CA ALA A 162 -11.52 4.93 -1.21
C ALA A 162 -10.32 5.66 -0.59
N ILE A 163 -10.46 6.97 -0.42
CA ILE A 163 -9.53 7.83 0.27
C ILE A 163 -10.21 8.50 1.45
N SER A 164 -9.56 8.48 2.60
CA SER A 164 -9.92 9.25 3.79
C SER A 164 -8.86 10.31 4.07
N LEU A 165 -9.29 11.48 4.49
CA LEU A 165 -8.41 12.62 4.79
C LEU A 165 -8.40 12.91 6.30
N SER A 166 -7.26 13.41 6.75
CA SER A 166 -7.04 13.85 8.10
C SER A 166 -6.22 15.14 8.10
N ALA A 167 -6.59 16.09 8.94
CA ALA A 167 -5.84 17.32 9.12
C ALA A 167 -4.65 17.13 10.07
N ASP A 168 -4.77 16.24 11.04
CA ASP A 168 -3.78 15.98 12.09
C ASP A 168 -3.00 14.67 11.90
N GLY A 169 -3.43 13.83 10.96
CA GLY A 169 -2.85 12.50 10.71
C GLY A 169 -3.32 11.42 11.68
N LEU A 170 -4.30 11.69 12.52
CA LEU A 170 -4.80 10.76 13.54
C LEU A 170 -6.30 10.54 13.46
N GLU A 171 -7.04 11.57 13.13
CA GLU A 171 -8.50 11.54 12.99
C GLU A 171 -8.88 11.75 11.51
N TYR A 172 -9.60 10.77 10.95
CA TYR A 172 -10.01 10.81 9.55
C TYR A 172 -11.47 11.20 9.42
N THR A 173 -11.75 12.26 8.68
CA THR A 173 -13.06 12.92 8.67
C THR A 173 -13.83 12.77 7.35
N THR A 174 -13.21 12.20 6.32
CA THR A 174 -13.85 12.04 5.01
C THR A 174 -13.70 10.61 4.50
N LEU A 175 -14.58 10.25 3.56
CA LEU A 175 -14.47 9.01 2.80
C LEU A 175 -14.93 9.27 1.37
N ASN A 176 -13.99 9.34 0.44
CA ASN A 176 -14.25 9.64 -0.96
C ASN A 176 -13.85 8.47 -1.85
N LEU A 177 -14.53 8.32 -2.97
CA LEU A 177 -14.23 7.30 -3.96
C LEU A 177 -12.95 7.62 -4.71
N VAL A 178 -12.03 6.67 -4.81
CA VAL A 178 -10.87 6.70 -5.70
C VAL A 178 -11.14 5.88 -6.97
N ASN A 179 -11.57 4.65 -6.79
CA ASN A 179 -11.94 3.77 -7.89
C ASN A 179 -13.00 2.76 -7.43
N GLY A 180 -14.09 2.69 -8.17
CA GLY A 180 -15.17 1.72 -7.95
C GLY A 180 -15.40 0.82 -9.15
N GLU A 181 -14.55 0.88 -10.16
CA GLU A 181 -14.71 0.09 -11.36
C GLU A 181 -14.40 -1.40 -11.09
N ILE A 182 -15.26 -2.24 -11.60
CA ILE A 182 -15.12 -3.70 -11.55
C ILE A 182 -14.97 -4.19 -12.99
N THR A 183 -13.79 -4.69 -13.30
CA THR A 183 -13.55 -5.39 -14.57
C THR A 183 -13.91 -6.86 -14.42
N PRO A 184 -14.32 -7.54 -15.51
CA PRO A 184 -14.50 -8.99 -15.49
C PRO A 184 -13.21 -9.72 -15.06
N GLU A 185 -13.34 -10.70 -14.18
CA GLU A 185 -12.22 -11.58 -13.86
C GLU A 185 -11.88 -12.46 -15.07
N ARG A 186 -10.62 -12.47 -15.46
CA ARG A 186 -10.10 -13.29 -16.56
C ARG A 186 -9.57 -14.65 -16.09
N HIS A 187 -9.12 -14.70 -14.84
CA HIS A 187 -8.46 -15.89 -14.28
C HIS A 187 -9.08 -16.25 -12.93
N GLY A 188 -9.50 -17.49 -12.79
CA GLY A 188 -9.90 -18.05 -11.52
C GLY A 188 -8.70 -18.30 -10.61
N GLY A 189 -8.95 -18.57 -9.35
CA GLY A 189 -7.90 -18.94 -8.38
C GLY A 189 -8.34 -18.79 -6.93
N ASN A 190 -7.60 -19.45 -6.05
CA ASN A 190 -7.81 -19.29 -4.61
C ASN A 190 -7.45 -17.87 -4.17
N TYR A 191 -8.24 -17.33 -3.24
CA TYR A 191 -8.03 -15.98 -2.71
C TYR A 191 -8.20 -14.85 -3.74
N LYS A 192 -8.86 -15.10 -4.85
CA LYS A 192 -9.27 -14.05 -5.77
C LYS A 192 -10.35 -13.19 -5.12
N ASN A 193 -10.21 -11.88 -5.28
CA ASN A 193 -11.18 -10.89 -4.86
C ASN A 193 -11.35 -9.90 -6.01
N TYR A 194 -12.55 -9.36 -6.14
CA TYR A 194 -12.83 -8.32 -7.11
C TYR A 194 -12.21 -7.00 -6.74
N GLY A 195 -12.11 -6.16 -7.75
CA GLY A 195 -11.89 -4.74 -7.64
C GLY A 195 -10.47 -4.34 -7.26
N PRO A 196 -10.30 -3.04 -6.99
CA PRO A 196 -9.00 -2.43 -6.74
C PRO A 196 -8.49 -2.73 -5.33
N GLN A 197 -7.33 -3.34 -5.22
CA GLN A 197 -6.72 -3.75 -3.94
C GLN A 197 -5.20 -3.69 -3.97
N TYR A 198 -4.55 -3.90 -2.82
CA TYR A 198 -3.10 -3.85 -2.66
C TYR A 198 -2.50 -2.48 -3.01
N THR A 199 -3.13 -1.44 -2.50
CA THR A 199 -2.72 -0.06 -2.77
C THR A 199 -1.31 0.24 -2.27
N ARG A 200 -0.56 1.01 -3.06
CA ARG A 200 0.75 1.57 -2.74
C ARG A 200 0.88 2.96 -3.36
N GLY A 201 1.50 3.88 -2.64
CA GLY A 201 1.86 5.21 -3.11
C GLY A 201 3.36 5.44 -3.06
N ILE A 202 3.76 6.71 -3.04
CA ILE A 202 5.15 7.12 -2.89
C ILE A 202 5.46 7.24 -1.39
N GLN A 203 6.44 6.48 -0.93
CA GLN A 203 6.87 6.53 0.46
C GLN A 203 7.46 7.88 0.81
N GLU A 204 7.21 8.34 2.04
CA GLU A 204 7.82 9.53 2.61
C GLU A 204 9.35 9.49 2.47
N GLY A 205 9.93 10.61 2.05
CA GLY A 205 11.36 10.70 1.77
C GLY A 205 11.78 10.36 0.33
N ASN A 206 10.92 9.70 -0.45
CA ASN A 206 11.20 9.37 -1.85
C ASN A 206 10.78 10.47 -2.85
N GLY A 207 10.58 11.66 -2.34
CA GLY A 207 10.18 12.82 -3.13
C GLY A 207 8.67 12.95 -3.31
N THR A 208 8.27 14.07 -3.86
CA THR A 208 6.89 14.37 -4.24
C THR A 208 6.83 14.44 -5.76
N PRO A 209 5.79 13.89 -6.41
CA PRO A 209 5.60 14.06 -7.83
C PRO A 209 5.65 15.54 -8.23
N ALA A 210 6.24 15.83 -9.38
CA ALA A 210 6.42 17.21 -9.85
C ALA A 210 5.11 17.98 -9.98
N ASP A 211 3.99 17.30 -10.17
CA ASP A 211 2.66 17.87 -10.26
C ASP A 211 1.97 18.09 -8.90
N GLY A 212 2.63 17.73 -7.79
CA GLY A 212 2.11 17.88 -6.43
C GLY A 212 0.92 17.00 -6.07
N ASN A 213 0.48 16.12 -6.97
CA ASN A 213 -0.66 15.23 -6.74
C ASN A 213 -0.26 13.93 -6.02
N MET A 214 -1.24 13.25 -5.45
CA MET A 214 -1.04 11.92 -4.90
C MET A 214 -1.19 10.88 -6.00
N TRP A 215 -0.21 10.00 -6.11
CA TRP A 215 -0.23 8.89 -7.05
C TRP A 215 -0.27 7.58 -6.28
N VAL A 216 -1.22 6.72 -6.62
CA VAL A 216 -1.36 5.39 -6.01
C VAL A 216 -1.48 4.32 -7.08
N THR A 217 -0.78 3.24 -6.90
CA THR A 217 -0.91 2.01 -7.69
C THR A 217 -1.72 0.99 -6.93
N TYR A 218 -2.44 0.16 -7.63
CA TYR A 218 -3.22 -0.95 -7.07
C TYR A 218 -3.43 -2.03 -8.10
N SER A 219 -3.77 -3.22 -7.63
CA SER A 219 -4.15 -4.33 -8.50
C SER A 219 -5.66 -4.39 -8.65
N ASN A 220 -6.17 -4.41 -9.86
CA ASN A 220 -7.57 -4.68 -10.11
C ASN A 220 -7.77 -6.20 -10.32
N ASN A 221 -8.65 -6.83 -9.55
CA ASN A 221 -8.91 -8.28 -9.53
C ASN A 221 -7.67 -9.16 -9.30
N LYS A 222 -6.54 -8.61 -8.84
CA LYS A 222 -5.21 -9.26 -8.82
C LYS A 222 -4.73 -9.70 -10.22
N GLU A 223 -5.13 -9.00 -11.25
CA GLU A 223 -4.82 -9.30 -12.64
C GLU A 223 -4.06 -8.16 -13.33
N ASP A 224 -4.56 -6.95 -13.15
CA ASP A 224 -3.98 -5.77 -13.77
C ASP A 224 -3.43 -4.80 -12.72
N MET A 225 -2.36 -4.11 -13.07
CA MET A 225 -1.83 -3.00 -12.27
C MET A 225 -2.38 -1.68 -12.82
N TRP A 226 -3.09 -0.99 -11.96
CA TRP A 226 -3.69 0.30 -12.24
C TRP A 226 -3.00 1.40 -11.45
N VAL A 227 -3.15 2.62 -11.91
CA VAL A 227 -2.66 3.82 -11.23
C VAL A 227 -3.76 4.88 -11.22
N SER A 228 -3.94 5.52 -10.07
CA SER A 228 -4.79 6.70 -9.95
C SER A 228 -3.96 7.91 -9.58
N ARG A 229 -4.21 9.01 -10.27
CA ARG A 229 -3.73 10.35 -9.93
C ARG A 229 -4.83 11.07 -9.18
N ILE A 230 -4.59 11.39 -7.93
CA ILE A 230 -5.54 12.08 -7.05
C ILE A 230 -5.08 13.51 -6.90
N THR A 231 -5.92 14.45 -7.34
CA THR A 231 -5.61 15.88 -7.29
C THR A 231 -5.52 16.37 -5.86
N VAL A 232 -4.49 17.17 -5.55
CA VAL A 232 -4.30 17.82 -4.26
C VAL A 232 -4.49 19.34 -4.42
N PRO A 233 -5.28 20.00 -3.58
CA PRO A 233 -6.09 19.42 -2.49
C PRO A 233 -7.19 18.48 -3.00
N VAL A 234 -7.43 17.43 -2.23
CA VAL A 234 -8.51 16.47 -2.56
C VAL A 234 -9.85 17.16 -2.39
N LYS A 235 -10.60 17.18 -3.47
CA LYS A 235 -11.94 17.79 -3.47
C LYS A 235 -13.00 16.72 -3.44
N THR A 236 -13.97 16.90 -2.59
CA THR A 236 -15.17 16.07 -2.54
C THR A 236 -16.21 16.69 -3.43
N ALA A 237 -16.63 15.97 -4.47
CA ALA A 237 -17.85 16.28 -5.19
C ALA A 237 -18.99 15.46 -4.56
N ALA A 238 -19.41 15.84 -3.37
CA ALA A 238 -20.59 15.23 -2.78
C ALA A 238 -21.84 15.95 -3.30
N THR A 239 -22.76 15.18 -3.87
CA THR A 239 -24.09 15.66 -4.17
C THR A 239 -25.09 15.03 -3.20
N SER A 240 -25.98 15.83 -2.63
CA SER A 240 -27.10 15.35 -1.81
C SER A 240 -28.27 14.89 -2.67
N HIS A 241 -28.23 15.17 -3.95
CA HIS A 241 -29.26 14.81 -4.92
C HIS A 241 -28.64 14.36 -6.23
N ALA A 242 -29.07 13.23 -6.75
CA ALA A 242 -28.73 12.75 -8.07
C ALA A 242 -30.04 12.53 -8.85
N ASP A 243 -30.13 13.17 -10.01
CA ASP A 243 -31.24 12.99 -10.94
C ASP A 243 -30.65 12.58 -12.29
N THR A 244 -30.83 11.32 -12.64
CA THR A 244 -30.27 10.74 -13.86
C THR A 244 -31.34 9.99 -14.63
N ASP A 245 -31.59 10.44 -15.85
CA ASP A 245 -32.40 9.69 -16.80
C ASP A 245 -31.57 8.55 -17.41
N PHE A 246 -31.70 7.36 -16.85
CA PHE A 246 -30.99 6.18 -17.33
C PHE A 246 -31.42 5.75 -18.73
N SER A 247 -32.56 6.19 -19.24
CA SER A 247 -33.01 5.86 -20.60
C SER A 247 -32.14 6.48 -21.70
N ALA A 248 -31.35 7.49 -21.35
CA ALA A 248 -30.43 8.17 -22.27
C ALA A 248 -29.20 7.32 -22.62
N TYR A 249 -28.93 6.24 -21.86
CA TYR A 249 -27.73 5.43 -22.03
C TYR A 249 -28.00 4.14 -22.77
N SER A 250 -27.26 3.90 -23.84
CA SER A 250 -27.36 2.67 -24.62
C SER A 250 -26.49 1.53 -24.08
N LYS A 251 -25.46 1.88 -23.29
CA LYS A 251 -24.53 0.96 -22.65
C LYS A 251 -24.22 1.40 -21.24
N LEU A 252 -24.04 0.43 -20.34
CA LEU A 252 -23.65 0.69 -18.96
C LEU A 252 -22.29 1.42 -18.85
N ALA A 253 -21.37 1.14 -19.78
CA ALA A 253 -20.07 1.81 -19.83
C ALA A 253 -20.12 3.30 -20.14
N ASP A 254 -21.23 3.79 -20.67
CA ASP A 254 -21.40 5.20 -21.06
C ASP A 254 -21.98 6.06 -19.94
N MET A 255 -22.27 5.47 -18.77
CA MET A 255 -22.88 6.15 -17.63
C MET A 255 -21.83 6.96 -16.86
N ALA A 256 -21.64 8.22 -17.26
CA ALA A 256 -20.79 9.14 -16.53
C ALA A 256 -21.29 9.31 -15.08
N ASP A 257 -20.37 9.49 -14.15
CA ASP A 257 -20.64 9.73 -12.73
C ASP A 257 -21.31 8.58 -11.95
N TRP A 258 -21.50 7.45 -12.59
CA TRP A 258 -22.04 6.24 -11.95
C TRP A 258 -21.07 5.08 -11.99
N ASN A 259 -20.94 4.40 -10.85
CA ASN A 259 -20.23 3.14 -10.78
C ASN A 259 -21.24 1.98 -10.83
N ILE A 260 -20.97 1.04 -11.71
CA ILE A 260 -21.80 -0.17 -11.84
C ILE A 260 -21.22 -1.24 -10.95
N TYR A 261 -22.00 -1.68 -9.98
CA TYR A 261 -21.64 -2.81 -9.13
C TYR A 261 -22.54 -4.00 -9.44
N SER A 262 -21.92 -5.09 -9.82
CA SER A 262 -22.60 -6.39 -9.94
C SER A 262 -21.87 -7.42 -9.09
N PRO A 263 -22.55 -8.08 -8.15
CA PRO A 263 -21.99 -9.25 -7.50
C PRO A 263 -21.65 -10.33 -8.54
N LYS A 264 -20.65 -11.11 -8.26
CA LYS A 264 -20.12 -12.14 -9.18
C LYS A 264 -21.17 -13.10 -9.74
N TRP A 265 -22.19 -13.37 -8.98
CA TRP A 265 -23.27 -14.32 -9.26
C TRP A 265 -24.60 -13.68 -9.65
N ALA A 266 -24.63 -12.38 -9.75
CA ALA A 266 -25.81 -11.64 -10.16
C ALA A 266 -25.45 -10.79 -11.39
N PRO A 267 -25.70 -11.26 -12.60
CA PRO A 267 -25.44 -10.48 -13.80
C PRO A 267 -26.31 -9.23 -13.78
N VAL A 268 -25.73 -8.11 -14.19
CA VAL A 268 -26.48 -6.90 -14.48
C VAL A 268 -27.12 -7.08 -15.84
N ALA A 269 -28.45 -7.03 -15.87
CA ALA A 269 -29.22 -7.09 -17.10
C ALA A 269 -29.23 -5.71 -17.78
#